data_0648a39ae86f2e8131beaddf54485858
#
_entry.id   0648a39ae86f2e8131beaddf54485858
#
_cell.length_a   1.000
_cell.length_b   1.000
_cell.length_c   1.000
_cell.angle_alpha   90.00
_cell.angle_beta   90.00
_cell.angle_gamma   90.00
#
_symmetry.space_group_name_H-M   'P 1'
#
loop_
_entity.id
_entity.type
_entity.pdbx_description
1 polymer ?
#
loop_
_entity_poly.entity_id
_entity_poly.type
_entity_poly.pdbx_seq_one_letter_code
_entity_poly.pdbx_strand_id
1 'polypeptide(L)'
;MLKILKNLKQSWVAVVIIIILLAIQAYADLALPDYITRIVNNGITEAIVDPNNYQSQYIWIEGLKMLAVAAVSMACGITVMFLSSRVGAKLGKALREKIFKKILGFSISEFKEFSTASLITRSTNDIQQIQNVVSMMFRVIVYAPIIGIGGLFKVIALKQNPMAWIIGVALGAVLLIVLLLFVVAMPKFRKMQELVDKLNLVSREMLTGIPVI
;
A
#
# COMPACT_ATOMS: atom_id res chain seq x y z
N MET A 1 7.86 -15.34 -5.05
CA MET A 1 7.64 -13.89 -5.26
C MET A 1 8.69 -13.26 -6.20
N LEU A 2 9.99 -13.36 -5.94
CA LEU A 2 11.05 -12.75 -6.78
C LEU A 2 11.05 -13.18 -8.26
N LYS A 3 10.69 -14.43 -8.58
CA LYS A 3 10.55 -14.91 -9.97
C LYS A 3 9.39 -14.25 -10.73
N ILE A 4 8.34 -13.83 -10.03
CA ILE A 4 7.17 -13.15 -10.60
C ILE A 4 7.54 -11.70 -10.93
N LEU A 5 8.34 -11.06 -10.05
CA LEU A 5 8.86 -9.71 -10.26
C LEU A 5 9.79 -9.61 -11.49
N LYS A 6 10.43 -10.70 -11.90
CA LYS A 6 11.25 -10.74 -13.14
C LYS A 6 10.42 -10.44 -14.41
N ASN A 7 9.11 -10.71 -14.38
CA ASN A 7 8.20 -10.36 -15.50
C ASN A 7 7.84 -8.87 -15.52
N LEU A 8 8.07 -8.11 -14.42
CA LEU A 8 7.96 -6.65 -14.38
C LEU A 8 9.04 -5.95 -15.22
N LYS A 9 10.09 -6.67 -15.62
CA LYS A 9 11.16 -6.15 -16.48
C LYS A 9 10.61 -5.59 -17.81
N GLN A 10 9.45 -6.06 -18.25
CA GLN A 10 8.75 -5.56 -19.46
C GLN A 10 8.04 -4.21 -19.23
N SER A 11 7.86 -3.78 -17.97
CA SER A 11 7.19 -2.53 -17.59
C SER A 11 8.08 -1.63 -16.73
N TRP A 12 9.42 -1.77 -16.83
CA TRP A 12 10.36 -1.05 -15.99
C TRP A 12 10.21 0.48 -16.07
N VAL A 13 9.89 1.01 -17.26
CA VAL A 13 9.62 2.45 -17.45
C VAL A 13 8.43 2.91 -16.60
N ALA A 14 7.34 2.14 -16.60
CA ALA A 14 6.17 2.46 -15.77
C ALA A 14 6.52 2.40 -14.27
N VAL A 15 7.34 1.45 -13.86
CA VAL A 15 7.80 1.34 -12.45
C VAL A 15 8.64 2.55 -12.06
N VAL A 16 9.56 2.99 -12.90
CA VAL A 16 10.39 4.20 -12.65
C VAL A 16 9.50 5.45 -12.54
N ILE A 17 8.54 5.60 -13.46
CA ILE A 17 7.59 6.73 -13.41
C ILE A 17 6.77 6.70 -12.11
N ILE A 18 6.29 5.53 -11.69
CA ILE A 18 5.57 5.37 -10.42
C ILE A 18 6.43 5.82 -9.24
N ILE A 19 7.70 5.41 -9.19
CA ILE A 19 8.62 5.79 -8.09
C ILE A 19 8.84 7.30 -8.05
N ILE A 20 9.05 7.93 -9.21
CA ILE A 20 9.22 9.39 -9.31
C ILE A 20 7.95 10.13 -8.84
N LEU A 21 6.77 9.68 -9.32
CA LEU A 21 5.50 10.29 -8.91
C LEU A 21 5.22 10.12 -7.41
N LEU A 22 5.57 8.95 -6.84
CA LEU A 22 5.45 8.72 -5.40
C LEU A 22 6.40 9.61 -4.59
N ALA A 23 7.60 9.89 -5.08
CA ALA A 23 8.53 10.82 -4.45
C ALA A 23 7.99 12.26 -4.48
N ILE A 24 7.43 12.70 -5.62
CA ILE A 24 6.80 14.02 -5.76
C ILE A 24 5.57 14.11 -4.83
N GLN A 25 4.74 13.08 -4.80
CA GLN A 25 3.58 13.01 -3.91
C GLN A 25 3.98 13.13 -2.45
N ALA A 26 4.98 12.33 -2.01
CA ALA A 26 5.45 12.37 -0.62
C ALA A 26 6.04 13.74 -0.24
N TYR A 27 6.78 14.38 -1.15
CA TYR A 27 7.28 15.73 -0.94
C TYR A 27 6.14 16.75 -0.79
N ALA A 28 5.12 16.68 -1.64
CA ALA A 28 3.96 17.54 -1.57
C ALA A 28 3.19 17.32 -0.24
N ASP A 29 2.94 16.07 0.15
CA ASP A 29 2.23 15.73 1.38
C ASP A 29 3.00 16.22 2.63
N LEU A 30 4.32 16.10 2.63
CA LEU A 30 5.17 16.61 3.71
C LEU A 30 5.25 18.15 3.76
N ALA A 31 4.96 18.84 2.65
CA ALA A 31 4.94 20.30 2.61
C ALA A 31 3.64 20.91 3.17
N LEU A 32 2.51 20.16 3.14
CA LEU A 32 1.20 20.68 3.57
C LEU A 32 1.20 21.23 5.02
N PRO A 33 1.78 20.55 6.03
CA PRO A 33 1.84 21.10 7.39
C PRO A 33 2.58 22.43 7.50
N ASP A 34 3.57 22.70 6.62
CA ASP A 34 4.31 23.97 6.65
C ASP A 34 3.43 25.14 6.24
N TYR A 35 2.56 24.95 5.24
CA TYR A 35 1.59 25.97 4.85
C TYR A 35 0.61 26.26 5.97
N ILE A 36 0.12 25.22 6.68
CA ILE A 36 -0.75 25.41 7.85
C ILE A 36 -0.02 26.22 8.93
N THR A 37 1.22 25.87 9.24
CA THR A 37 2.04 26.58 10.22
C THR A 37 2.25 28.05 9.83
N ARG A 38 2.50 28.36 8.55
CA ARG A 38 2.64 29.74 8.07
C ARG A 38 1.34 30.52 8.17
N ILE A 39 0.21 29.91 7.80
CA ILE A 39 -1.11 30.53 7.90
C ILE A 39 -1.43 30.88 9.37
N VAL A 40 -1.17 29.92 10.28
CA VAL A 40 -1.45 30.12 11.70
C VAL A 40 -0.50 31.19 12.31
N ASN A 41 0.82 31.01 12.13
CA ASN A 41 1.79 31.91 12.81
C ASN A 41 1.77 33.32 12.23
N ASN A 42 1.86 33.45 10.91
CA ASN A 42 2.02 34.78 10.27
C ASN A 42 0.67 35.39 9.84
N GLY A 43 -0.38 34.54 9.67
CA GLY A 43 -1.69 35.08 9.31
C GLY A 43 -2.60 35.35 10.51
N ILE A 44 -2.71 34.37 11.41
CA ILE A 44 -3.70 34.44 12.51
C ILE A 44 -3.06 35.00 13.77
N THR A 45 -1.87 34.50 14.18
CA THR A 45 -1.24 34.93 15.42
C THR A 45 -0.79 36.39 15.38
N GLU A 46 -0.24 36.84 14.24
CA GLU A 46 0.10 38.27 14.07
C GLU A 46 -1.13 39.17 14.09
N ALA A 47 -2.25 38.75 13.52
CA ALA A 47 -3.51 39.47 13.56
C ALA A 47 -4.12 39.56 14.96
N ILE A 48 -3.84 38.61 15.85
CA ILE A 48 -4.28 38.64 17.26
C ILE A 48 -3.42 39.65 18.07
N VAL A 49 -2.12 39.72 17.77
CA VAL A 49 -1.17 40.61 18.47
C VAL A 49 -1.31 42.07 18.01
N ASP A 50 -1.54 42.28 16.72
CA ASP A 50 -1.77 43.63 16.16
C ASP A 50 -2.99 43.61 15.21
N PRO A 51 -4.20 43.97 15.72
CA PRO A 51 -5.43 43.97 14.93
C PRO A 51 -5.41 44.91 13.72
N ASN A 52 -4.53 45.90 13.71
CA ASN A 52 -4.39 46.85 12.57
C ASN A 52 -3.57 46.24 11.41
N ASN A 53 -2.85 45.16 11.66
CA ASN A 53 -2.00 44.49 10.67
C ASN A 53 -2.64 43.16 10.16
N TYR A 54 -3.98 43.07 10.14
CA TYR A 54 -4.69 41.88 9.64
C TYR A 54 -4.45 41.69 8.15
N GLN A 55 -3.57 40.75 7.84
CA GLN A 55 -3.19 40.39 6.46
C GLN A 55 -4.09 39.29 5.90
N SER A 56 -5.37 39.58 5.68
CA SER A 56 -6.28 38.62 5.05
C SER A 56 -5.74 38.14 3.69
N GLN A 57 -5.07 39.01 2.94
CA GLN A 57 -4.46 38.66 1.65
C GLN A 57 -3.36 37.60 1.78
N TYR A 58 -2.56 37.63 2.84
CA TYR A 58 -1.54 36.62 3.11
C TYR A 58 -2.15 35.23 3.34
N ILE A 59 -3.21 35.14 4.14
CA ILE A 59 -3.93 33.89 4.42
C ILE A 59 -4.50 33.32 3.12
N TRP A 60 -5.09 34.12 2.26
CA TRP A 60 -5.63 33.71 0.98
C TRP A 60 -4.54 33.20 0.04
N ILE A 61 -3.39 33.88 -0.03
CA ILE A 61 -2.26 33.48 -0.90
C ILE A 61 -1.65 32.15 -0.43
N GLU A 62 -1.36 32.02 0.87
CA GLU A 62 -0.80 30.76 1.41
C GLU A 62 -1.82 29.62 1.35
N GLY A 63 -3.12 29.89 1.56
CA GLY A 63 -4.20 28.94 1.38
C GLY A 63 -4.31 28.44 -0.08
N LEU A 64 -4.19 29.35 -1.05
CA LEU A 64 -4.21 28.99 -2.47
C LEU A 64 -2.99 28.14 -2.87
N LYS A 65 -1.80 28.48 -2.36
CA LYS A 65 -0.58 27.66 -2.56
C LYS A 65 -0.74 26.27 -1.96
N MET A 66 -1.26 26.18 -0.73
CA MET A 66 -1.56 24.90 -0.08
C MET A 66 -2.52 24.06 -0.91
N LEU A 67 -3.57 24.68 -1.45
CA LEU A 67 -4.56 24.02 -2.30
C LEU A 67 -3.94 23.53 -3.62
N ALA A 68 -3.05 24.31 -4.22
CA ALA A 68 -2.29 23.91 -5.41
C ALA A 68 -1.39 22.68 -5.13
N VAL A 69 -0.66 22.68 -4.01
CA VAL A 69 0.20 21.56 -3.60
C VAL A 69 -0.63 20.30 -3.32
N ALA A 70 -1.79 20.46 -2.65
CA ALA A 70 -2.72 19.34 -2.42
C ALA A 70 -3.27 18.77 -3.74
N ALA A 71 -3.60 19.65 -4.70
CA ALA A 71 -4.04 19.23 -6.03
C ALA A 71 -2.94 18.44 -6.79
N VAL A 72 -1.69 18.87 -6.70
CA VAL A 72 -0.54 18.14 -7.26
C VAL A 72 -0.40 16.77 -6.61
N SER A 73 -0.45 16.69 -5.27
CA SER A 73 -0.39 15.41 -4.55
C SER A 73 -1.52 14.47 -5.00
N MET A 74 -2.76 14.97 -5.09
CA MET A 74 -3.90 14.20 -5.55
C MET A 74 -3.71 13.70 -6.99
N ALA A 75 -3.27 14.55 -7.91
CA ALA A 75 -3.02 14.18 -9.31
C ALA A 75 -1.94 13.10 -9.41
N CYS A 76 -0.85 13.22 -8.66
CA CYS A 76 0.19 12.20 -8.56
C CYS A 76 -0.38 10.88 -8.04
N GLY A 77 -1.17 10.91 -6.96
CA GLY A 77 -1.78 9.71 -6.38
C GLY A 77 -2.71 8.97 -7.34
N ILE A 78 -3.58 9.71 -8.06
CA ILE A 78 -4.47 9.15 -9.08
C ILE A 78 -3.65 8.52 -10.21
N THR A 79 -2.63 9.22 -10.69
CA THR A 79 -1.77 8.73 -11.77
C THR A 79 -1.00 7.47 -11.36
N VAL A 80 -0.46 7.44 -10.14
CA VAL A 80 0.22 6.26 -9.58
C VAL A 80 -0.73 5.08 -9.48
N MET A 81 -1.97 5.29 -9.00
CA MET A 81 -2.97 4.23 -8.90
C MET A 81 -3.30 3.65 -10.27
N PHE A 82 -3.48 4.51 -11.28
CA PHE A 82 -3.76 4.10 -12.65
C PHE A 82 -2.60 3.31 -13.27
N LEU A 83 -1.36 3.82 -13.14
CA LEU A 83 -0.17 3.12 -13.67
C LEU A 83 0.06 1.78 -12.95
N SER A 84 -0.06 1.74 -11.64
CA SER A 84 0.10 0.52 -10.83
C SER A 84 -0.92 -0.55 -11.22
N SER A 85 -2.17 -0.16 -11.42
CA SER A 85 -3.22 -1.06 -11.90
C SER A 85 -2.92 -1.60 -13.31
N ARG A 86 -2.42 -0.76 -14.23
CA ARG A 86 -1.97 -1.21 -15.55
C ARG A 86 -0.79 -2.17 -15.50
N VAL A 87 0.18 -1.93 -14.63
CA VAL A 87 1.31 -2.84 -14.42
C VAL A 87 0.83 -4.18 -13.87
N GLY A 88 -0.07 -4.16 -12.87
CA GLY A 88 -0.70 -5.37 -12.33
C GLY A 88 -1.48 -6.14 -13.39
N ALA A 89 -2.28 -5.45 -14.21
CA ALA A 89 -3.06 -6.07 -15.29
C ALA A 89 -2.16 -6.73 -16.37
N LYS A 90 -1.07 -6.06 -16.78
CA LYS A 90 -0.09 -6.65 -17.71
C LYS A 90 0.56 -7.90 -17.14
N LEU A 91 0.92 -7.88 -15.85
CA LEU A 91 1.45 -9.06 -15.18
C LEU A 91 0.41 -10.19 -15.13
N GLY A 92 -0.83 -9.89 -14.77
CA GLY A 92 -1.93 -10.86 -14.75
C GLY A 92 -2.15 -11.50 -16.12
N LYS A 93 -2.13 -10.71 -17.20
CA LYS A 93 -2.20 -11.22 -18.57
C LYS A 93 -1.06 -12.20 -18.87
N ALA A 94 0.17 -11.81 -18.58
CA ALA A 94 1.35 -12.65 -18.83
C ALA A 94 1.33 -13.95 -18.01
N LEU A 95 0.83 -13.92 -16.77
CA LEU A 95 0.68 -15.11 -15.93
C LEU A 95 -0.41 -16.04 -16.47
N ARG A 96 -1.58 -15.51 -16.86
CA ARG A 96 -2.66 -16.30 -17.48
C ARG A 96 -2.18 -16.99 -18.73
N GLU A 97 -1.49 -16.29 -19.62
CA GLU A 97 -0.93 -16.86 -20.85
C GLU A 97 0.05 -18.00 -20.56
N LYS A 98 0.96 -17.82 -19.58
CA LYS A 98 1.92 -18.85 -19.20
C LYS A 98 1.24 -20.08 -18.60
N ILE A 99 0.26 -19.89 -17.71
CA ILE A 99 -0.48 -20.99 -17.10
C ILE A 99 -1.28 -21.73 -18.16
N PHE A 100 -1.98 -21.01 -19.03
CA PHE A 100 -2.76 -21.60 -20.10
C PHE A 100 -1.90 -22.43 -21.05
N LYS A 101 -0.77 -21.89 -21.53
CA LYS A 101 0.19 -22.64 -22.35
C LYS A 101 0.71 -23.90 -21.65
N LYS A 102 0.94 -23.83 -20.34
CA LYS A 102 1.40 -24.98 -19.56
C LYS A 102 0.31 -26.06 -19.44
N ILE A 103 -0.93 -25.65 -19.18
CA ILE A 103 -2.08 -26.57 -19.09
C ILE A 103 -2.32 -27.29 -20.44
N LEU A 104 -2.22 -26.57 -21.57
CA LEU A 104 -2.35 -27.19 -22.90
C LEU A 104 -1.26 -28.21 -23.21
N GLY A 105 -0.11 -28.11 -22.55
CA GLY A 105 0.98 -29.10 -22.68
C GLY A 105 0.92 -30.25 -21.70
N PHE A 106 -0.12 -30.37 -20.88
CA PHE A 106 -0.28 -31.47 -19.94
C PHE A 106 -0.63 -32.77 -20.66
N SER A 107 -0.03 -33.86 -20.23
CA SER A 107 -0.44 -35.22 -20.59
C SER A 107 -1.76 -35.61 -19.90
N ILE A 108 -2.43 -36.63 -20.41
CA ILE A 108 -3.70 -37.12 -19.82
C ILE A 108 -3.50 -37.56 -18.36
N SER A 109 -2.33 -38.09 -18.01
CA SER A 109 -1.98 -38.50 -16.64
C SER A 109 -1.83 -37.29 -15.72
N GLU A 110 -1.15 -36.23 -16.17
CA GLU A 110 -1.00 -34.98 -15.41
C GLU A 110 -2.34 -34.24 -15.22
N PHE A 111 -3.21 -34.30 -16.23
CA PHE A 111 -4.55 -33.70 -16.14
C PHE A 111 -5.45 -34.40 -15.09
N LYS A 112 -5.25 -35.72 -14.87
CA LYS A 112 -5.96 -36.48 -13.84
C LYS A 112 -5.49 -36.14 -12.41
N GLU A 113 -4.24 -35.72 -12.25
CA GLU A 113 -3.65 -35.34 -10.95
C GLU A 113 -4.22 -34.01 -10.43
N PHE A 114 -4.58 -33.09 -11.33
CA PHE A 114 -5.18 -31.80 -10.98
C PHE A 114 -6.69 -31.82 -11.25
N SER A 115 -7.49 -31.43 -10.25
CA SER A 115 -8.92 -31.22 -10.48
C SER A 115 -9.14 -30.01 -11.41
N THR A 116 -10.08 -30.11 -12.34
CA THR A 116 -10.45 -29.00 -13.24
C THR A 116 -10.83 -27.74 -12.47
N ALA A 117 -11.55 -27.89 -11.34
CA ALA A 117 -11.89 -26.78 -10.47
C ALA A 117 -10.65 -26.06 -9.91
N SER A 118 -9.61 -26.79 -9.49
CA SER A 118 -8.35 -26.22 -9.03
C SER A 118 -7.62 -25.44 -10.13
N LEU A 119 -7.58 -25.97 -11.35
CA LEU A 119 -6.95 -25.30 -12.49
C LEU A 119 -7.68 -24.00 -12.86
N ILE A 120 -9.00 -24.00 -12.80
CA ILE A 120 -9.82 -22.79 -13.02
C ILE A 120 -9.53 -21.76 -11.94
N THR A 121 -9.55 -22.12 -10.66
CA THR A 121 -9.29 -21.21 -9.54
C THR A 121 -7.90 -20.59 -9.63
N ARG A 122 -6.86 -21.38 -9.94
CA ARG A 122 -5.48 -20.92 -10.13
C ARG A 122 -5.34 -19.98 -11.32
N SER A 123 -6.04 -20.25 -12.42
CA SER A 123 -5.96 -19.41 -13.63
C SER A 123 -6.77 -18.11 -13.55
N THR A 124 -7.74 -18.04 -12.64
CA THR A 124 -8.62 -16.88 -12.45
C THR A 124 -8.34 -16.14 -11.14
N ASN A 125 -8.78 -16.71 -10.02
CA ASN A 125 -8.77 -16.04 -8.72
C ASN A 125 -7.36 -15.81 -8.17
N ASP A 126 -6.47 -16.80 -8.22
CA ASP A 126 -5.11 -16.64 -7.69
C ASP A 126 -4.33 -15.59 -8.48
N ILE A 127 -4.49 -15.56 -9.81
CA ILE A 127 -3.87 -14.51 -10.63
C ILE A 127 -4.44 -13.14 -10.32
N GLN A 128 -5.75 -13.04 -10.07
CA GLN A 128 -6.39 -11.78 -9.68
C GLN A 128 -5.84 -11.28 -8.33
N GLN A 129 -5.64 -12.17 -7.36
CA GLN A 129 -5.03 -11.81 -6.08
C GLN A 129 -3.59 -11.31 -6.28
N ILE A 130 -2.78 -11.99 -7.09
CA ILE A 130 -1.41 -11.54 -7.42
C ILE A 130 -1.44 -10.16 -8.07
N GLN A 131 -2.36 -9.92 -9.00
CA GLN A 131 -2.54 -8.63 -9.65
C GLN A 131 -2.85 -7.52 -8.63
N ASN A 132 -3.77 -7.77 -7.71
CA ASN A 132 -4.16 -6.83 -6.66
C ASN A 132 -2.99 -6.53 -5.70
N VAL A 133 -2.28 -7.59 -5.26
CA VAL A 133 -1.10 -7.44 -4.39
C VAL A 133 -0.02 -6.60 -5.07
N VAL A 134 0.28 -6.84 -6.34
CA VAL A 134 1.29 -6.07 -7.09
C VAL A 134 0.86 -4.61 -7.24
N SER A 135 -0.42 -4.34 -7.52
CA SER A 135 -0.94 -2.97 -7.62
C SER A 135 -0.83 -2.22 -6.29
N MET A 136 -1.03 -2.91 -5.15
CA MET A 136 -0.95 -2.33 -3.81
C MET A 136 0.49 -2.19 -3.30
N MET A 137 1.39 -3.06 -3.77
CA MET A 137 2.77 -3.16 -3.31
C MET A 137 3.54 -1.84 -3.48
N PHE A 138 3.35 -1.12 -4.59
CA PHE A 138 3.99 0.16 -4.83
C PHE A 138 3.64 1.19 -3.76
N ARG A 139 2.39 1.21 -3.31
CA ARG A 139 1.93 2.13 -2.28
C ARG A 139 2.49 1.80 -0.90
N VAL A 140 2.53 0.52 -0.54
CA VAL A 140 2.99 0.10 0.79
C VAL A 140 4.51 0.05 0.87
N ILE A 141 5.19 -0.54 -0.13
CA ILE A 141 6.63 -0.80 -0.07
C ILE A 141 7.46 0.41 -0.51
N VAL A 142 6.93 1.26 -1.39
CA VAL A 142 7.67 2.42 -1.92
C VAL A 142 7.25 3.71 -1.24
N TYR A 143 5.96 4.02 -1.20
CA TYR A 143 5.49 5.29 -0.65
C TYR A 143 5.69 5.41 0.86
N ALA A 144 5.36 4.35 1.64
CA ALA A 144 5.45 4.41 3.09
C ALA A 144 6.89 4.67 3.60
N PRO A 145 7.95 4.01 3.07
CA PRO A 145 9.31 4.36 3.44
C PRO A 145 9.72 5.78 3.04
N ILE A 146 9.29 6.26 1.85
CA ILE A 146 9.64 7.61 1.39
C ILE A 146 9.04 8.66 2.33
N ILE A 147 7.76 8.55 2.67
CA ILE A 147 7.10 9.49 3.56
C ILE A 147 7.62 9.38 5.00
N GLY A 148 7.92 8.16 5.47
CA GLY A 148 8.47 7.92 6.80
C GLY A 148 9.88 8.51 6.96
N ILE A 149 10.77 8.23 6.02
CA ILE A 149 12.13 8.77 6.02
C ILE A 149 12.11 10.29 5.82
N GLY A 150 11.31 10.79 4.86
CA GLY A 150 11.16 12.23 4.60
C GLY A 150 10.62 12.97 5.81
N GLY A 151 9.62 12.42 6.51
CA GLY A 151 9.09 12.99 7.75
C GLY A 151 10.14 13.02 8.87
N LEU A 152 10.92 11.94 9.03
CA LEU A 152 11.99 11.89 10.01
C LEU A 152 13.08 12.95 9.74
N PHE A 153 13.52 13.08 8.49
CA PHE A 153 14.48 14.12 8.11
C PHE A 153 13.94 15.52 8.38
N LYS A 154 12.66 15.76 8.11
CA LYS A 154 12.02 17.05 8.35
C LYS A 154 12.00 17.41 9.83
N VAL A 155 11.67 16.44 10.70
CA VAL A 155 11.68 16.64 12.16
C VAL A 155 13.08 16.95 12.68
N ILE A 156 14.10 16.22 12.19
CA ILE A 156 15.50 16.44 12.59
C ILE A 156 16.01 17.81 12.12
N ALA A 157 15.57 18.24 10.91
CA ALA A 157 15.97 19.54 10.37
C ALA A 157 15.41 20.75 11.16
N LEU A 158 14.31 20.57 11.89
CA LEU A 158 13.74 21.54 12.80
C LEU A 158 14.54 21.59 14.12
N LYS A 159 15.76 22.11 14.06
CA LYS A 159 16.80 22.15 15.13
C LYS A 159 16.36 22.71 16.52
N GLN A 160 15.16 23.26 16.66
CA GLN A 160 14.68 23.91 17.89
C GLN A 160 13.43 23.27 18.51
N ASN A 161 13.07 22.05 18.12
CA ASN A 161 11.88 21.41 18.70
C ASN A 161 12.25 20.54 19.91
N PRO A 162 11.99 21.03 21.15
CA PRO A 162 12.10 20.20 22.36
C PRO A 162 11.14 18.98 22.33
N MET A 163 10.23 18.92 21.34
CA MET A 163 9.26 17.85 21.15
C MET A 163 9.72 16.71 20.21
N ALA A 164 10.90 16.79 19.61
CA ALA A 164 11.42 15.73 18.72
C ALA A 164 11.51 14.35 19.40
N TRP A 165 11.80 14.32 20.70
CA TRP A 165 11.81 13.10 21.50
C TRP A 165 10.44 12.43 21.60
N ILE A 166 9.33 13.20 21.61
CA ILE A 166 7.95 12.67 21.65
C ILE A 166 7.66 11.86 20.39
N ILE A 167 8.12 12.34 19.23
CA ILE A 167 7.98 11.62 17.95
C ILE A 167 8.80 10.34 17.97
N GLY A 168 10.02 10.38 18.54
CA GLY A 168 10.84 9.20 18.72
C GLY A 168 10.16 8.14 19.61
N VAL A 169 9.59 8.55 20.74
CA VAL A 169 8.82 7.68 21.64
C VAL A 169 7.58 7.12 20.94
N ALA A 170 6.82 7.95 20.21
CA ALA A 170 5.63 7.51 19.49
C ALA A 170 5.97 6.47 18.41
N LEU A 171 7.02 6.69 17.61
CA LEU A 171 7.51 5.72 16.63
C LEU A 171 7.98 4.41 17.31
N GLY A 172 8.70 4.51 18.41
CA GLY A 172 9.11 3.36 19.21
C GLY A 172 7.92 2.56 19.73
N ALA A 173 6.90 3.24 20.24
CA ALA A 173 5.65 2.60 20.69
C ALA A 173 4.91 1.89 19.57
N VAL A 174 4.79 2.52 18.39
CA VAL A 174 4.17 1.89 17.21
C VAL A 174 4.94 0.65 16.77
N LEU A 175 6.27 0.72 16.68
CA LEU A 175 7.11 -0.44 16.36
C LEU A 175 6.95 -1.57 17.36
N LEU A 176 6.92 -1.25 18.65
CA LEU A 176 6.72 -2.23 19.72
C LEU A 176 5.36 -2.91 19.60
N ILE A 177 4.29 -2.14 19.36
CA ILE A 177 2.94 -2.69 19.14
C ILE A 177 2.92 -3.61 17.92
N VAL A 178 3.53 -3.21 16.80
CA VAL A 178 3.62 -4.03 15.58
C VAL A 178 4.38 -5.34 15.85
N LEU A 179 5.51 -5.28 16.56
CA LEU A 179 6.27 -6.48 16.94
C LEU A 179 5.45 -7.39 17.87
N LEU A 180 4.78 -6.85 18.88
CA LEU A 180 3.89 -7.61 19.75
C LEU A 180 2.76 -8.28 18.97
N LEU A 181 2.13 -7.56 18.02
CA LEU A 181 1.10 -8.13 17.17
C LEU A 181 1.64 -9.30 16.33
N PHE A 182 2.84 -9.18 15.77
CA PHE A 182 3.46 -10.28 15.02
C PHE A 182 3.73 -11.48 15.92
N VAL A 183 4.32 -11.28 17.09
CA VAL A 183 4.67 -12.38 18.01
C VAL A 183 3.43 -13.06 18.60
N VAL A 184 2.39 -12.31 18.92
CA VAL A 184 1.19 -12.84 19.61
C VAL A 184 0.12 -13.29 18.60
N ALA A 185 -0.12 -12.50 17.54
CA ALA A 185 -1.21 -12.77 16.60
C ALA A 185 -0.87 -13.88 15.60
N MET A 186 0.36 -13.93 15.09
CA MET A 186 0.75 -14.96 14.08
C MET A 186 0.55 -16.40 14.57
N PRO A 187 0.98 -16.81 15.77
CA PRO A 187 0.71 -18.17 16.22
C PRO A 187 -0.78 -18.45 16.45
N LYS A 188 -1.56 -17.44 16.87
CA LYS A 188 -3.01 -17.57 17.02
C LYS A 188 -3.72 -17.72 15.66
N PHE A 189 -3.28 -17.00 14.64
CA PHE A 189 -3.79 -17.16 13.27
C PHE A 189 -3.51 -18.56 12.72
N ARG A 190 -2.31 -19.10 12.92
CA ARG A 190 -1.99 -20.47 12.51
C ARG A 190 -2.90 -21.49 13.20
N LYS A 191 -3.09 -21.37 14.51
CA LYS A 191 -3.97 -22.25 15.27
C LYS A 191 -5.44 -22.13 14.81
N MET A 192 -5.88 -20.94 14.49
CA MET A 192 -7.22 -20.70 13.93
C MET A 192 -7.39 -21.40 12.57
N GLN A 193 -6.38 -21.32 11.67
CA GLN A 193 -6.42 -22.01 10.40
C GLN A 193 -6.47 -23.54 10.57
N GLU A 194 -5.66 -24.11 11.47
CA GLU A 194 -5.71 -25.54 11.80
C GLU A 194 -7.10 -25.98 12.32
N LEU A 195 -7.77 -25.13 13.12
CA LEU A 195 -9.11 -25.42 13.61
C LEU A 195 -10.17 -25.33 12.49
N VAL A 196 -10.03 -24.34 11.59
CA VAL A 196 -10.90 -24.21 10.41
C VAL A 196 -10.74 -25.42 9.47
N ASP A 197 -9.50 -25.88 9.26
CA ASP A 197 -9.24 -27.06 8.44
C ASP A 197 -9.84 -28.32 9.05
N LYS A 198 -9.76 -28.51 10.37
CA LYS A 198 -10.42 -29.61 11.08
C LYS A 198 -11.94 -29.52 10.98
N LEU A 199 -12.51 -28.34 11.10
CA LEU A 199 -13.95 -28.10 10.98
C LEU A 199 -14.43 -28.43 9.57
N ASN A 200 -13.70 -28.03 8.53
CA ASN A 200 -13.98 -28.39 7.15
C ASN A 200 -13.90 -29.90 6.89
N LEU A 201 -12.94 -30.57 7.51
CA LEU A 201 -12.77 -32.03 7.40
C LEU A 201 -13.98 -32.74 8.01
N VAL A 202 -14.37 -32.40 9.24
CA VAL A 202 -15.55 -32.97 9.93
C VAL A 202 -16.85 -32.66 9.14
N SER A 203 -16.99 -31.44 8.63
CA SER A 203 -18.15 -31.06 7.81
C SER A 203 -18.23 -31.90 6.52
N ARG A 204 -17.10 -32.17 5.90
CA ARG A 204 -17.02 -33.02 4.71
C ARG A 204 -17.34 -34.48 5.03
N GLU A 205 -16.88 -35.00 6.17
CA GLU A 205 -17.18 -36.34 6.64
C GLU A 205 -18.68 -36.51 6.93
N MET A 206 -19.30 -35.52 7.58
CA MET A 206 -20.76 -35.51 7.80
C MET A 206 -21.54 -35.54 6.48
N LEU A 207 -21.16 -34.68 5.51
CA LEU A 207 -21.84 -34.63 4.21
C LEU A 207 -21.67 -35.89 3.37
N THR A 208 -20.50 -36.56 3.48
CA THR A 208 -20.27 -37.84 2.79
C THR A 208 -20.89 -39.05 3.51
N GLY A 209 -21.13 -38.94 4.81
CA GLY A 209 -21.75 -40.00 5.61
C GLY A 209 -23.29 -40.04 5.55
N ILE A 210 -23.94 -38.90 5.26
CA ILE A 210 -25.41 -38.80 5.17
C ILE A 210 -26.05 -39.80 4.17
N PRO A 211 -25.46 -40.08 2.98
CA PRO A 211 -26.06 -41.06 2.05
C PRO A 211 -25.96 -42.52 2.49
N VAL A 212 -25.28 -42.83 3.60
CA VAL A 212 -25.08 -44.20 4.10
C VAL A 212 -26.09 -44.57 5.19
N ILE A 213 -26.87 -43.60 5.68
CA ILE A 213 -27.97 -43.78 6.63
C ILE A 213 -29.30 -43.80 5.87
#